data_1ba3651ef58274b0c7de0794cf55374c
#
_entry.id   1ba3651ef58274b0c7de0794cf55374c
#
_cell.length_a   1.000
_cell.length_b   1.000
_cell.length_c   1.000
_cell.angle_alpha   90.00
_cell.angle_beta   90.00
_cell.angle_gamma   90.00
#
_symmetry.space_group_name_H-M   'P 1'
#
loop_
_entity.id
_entity.type
_entity.pdbx_description
1 polymer ?
#
loop_
_entity_poly.entity_id
_entity_poly.type
_entity_poly.pdbx_seq_one_letter_code
_entity_poly.pdbx_strand_id
1 'polypeptide(L)'
;MFKKTKKFLISLVTAVMTFATIGATGGAVSSAKATTINDTSTSNLSLDVKGAIAIDAKTGQVLYSKNANQSLPIASMTKLISIYLVLQAIKKGKLSWNQKVSVDSASYKVSQDTSLSNVPLLKNHKYTVRQLYQASLIYSANGAVMTLANAVAGSQKAFVDQMRALLKSWGIKDAEINTVSGLPNGEVGSAKYPGVADSAENKLSAAEMALVAQKLLKAYPEVLQTTKIARMKFNNGTTETEMENWNWMLKGLAKAYTELPVDGLKTGTSDSAGADFTGTVHKDGHRIITVVLGAQHKNQEDTSRFVQTQKLMSYVYNNFTYTKIKANQSYKGANSLPVYHGKQLTAKAVTGQSTEIWLKRGLSSNNLKAKLTGNKKLYQKNGLAAPIAKNKQIGTLNLTVKGQKLQYLDGSASLQVKAISTQTIQKANVFVIMGRSIKNFFTNLF
;
A
#
# COMPACT_ATOMS: atom_id res chain seq x y z
N MET A 1 46.96 -22.95 -72.40
CA MET A 1 45.62 -22.39 -72.13
C MET A 1 45.26 -22.70 -70.65
N PHE A 2 45.59 -21.79 -69.75
CA PHE A 2 45.49 -22.03 -68.30
C PHE A 2 44.30 -21.32 -67.72
N LYS A 3 43.37 -22.07 -67.10
CA LYS A 3 42.30 -21.58 -66.31
C LYS A 3 42.79 -21.38 -64.85
N LYS A 4 42.80 -20.13 -64.36
CA LYS A 4 43.03 -19.78 -62.98
C LYS A 4 41.79 -19.87 -62.19
N THR A 5 41.68 -20.78 -61.25
CA THR A 5 40.62 -20.87 -60.23
C THR A 5 40.99 -19.96 -59.03
N LYS A 6 40.15 -18.95 -58.78
CA LYS A 6 40.23 -18.12 -57.55
C LYS A 6 39.51 -18.84 -56.42
N LYS A 7 40.26 -19.18 -55.38
CA LYS A 7 39.69 -19.62 -54.09
C LYS A 7 39.20 -18.41 -53.32
N PHE A 8 37.91 -18.39 -53.03
CA PHE A 8 37.30 -17.44 -52.10
C PHE A 8 37.52 -17.97 -50.68
N LEU A 9 38.26 -17.24 -49.83
CA LEU A 9 38.35 -17.47 -48.42
C LEU A 9 37.15 -16.79 -47.76
N ILE A 10 36.20 -17.56 -47.20
CA ILE A 10 35.15 -17.06 -46.33
C ILE A 10 35.72 -17.00 -44.91
N SER A 11 35.95 -15.79 -44.44
CA SER A 11 36.36 -15.52 -43.05
C SER A 11 35.11 -15.52 -42.18
N LEU A 12 34.95 -16.57 -41.38
CA LEU A 12 33.87 -16.68 -40.38
C LEU A 12 34.23 -15.81 -39.17
N VAL A 13 33.64 -14.62 -39.08
CA VAL A 13 33.73 -13.77 -37.88
C VAL A 13 32.72 -14.27 -36.88
N THR A 14 33.18 -14.99 -35.88
CA THR A 14 32.38 -15.40 -34.72
C THR A 14 32.27 -14.21 -33.79
N ALA A 15 31.12 -13.54 -33.85
CA ALA A 15 30.77 -12.51 -32.87
C ALA A 15 30.39 -13.19 -31.54
N VAL A 16 31.29 -13.15 -30.56
CA VAL A 16 30.99 -13.51 -29.17
C VAL A 16 30.12 -12.40 -28.58
N MET A 17 28.81 -12.63 -28.50
CA MET A 17 27.95 -11.80 -27.71
C MET A 17 28.15 -12.09 -26.23
N THR A 18 28.94 -11.27 -25.57
CA THR A 18 28.98 -11.22 -24.11
C THR A 18 27.67 -10.66 -23.61
N PHE A 19 26.79 -11.53 -23.12
CA PHE A 19 25.64 -11.14 -22.29
C PHE A 19 26.17 -10.54 -20.99
N ALA A 20 26.17 -9.22 -20.91
CA ALA A 20 26.31 -8.54 -19.63
C ALA A 20 25.04 -8.87 -18.82
N THR A 21 25.13 -9.83 -17.91
CA THR A 21 24.13 -10.04 -16.88
C THR A 21 24.10 -8.79 -15.99
N ILE A 22 23.15 -7.92 -16.22
CA ILE A 22 22.79 -6.88 -15.25
C ILE A 22 22.29 -7.62 -14.02
N GLY A 23 23.16 -7.76 -13.04
CA GLY A 23 22.85 -8.29 -11.74
C GLY A 23 21.76 -7.41 -11.12
N ALA A 24 20.52 -7.88 -11.15
CA ALA A 24 19.48 -7.35 -10.31
C ALA A 24 19.98 -7.51 -8.86
N THR A 25 20.44 -6.42 -8.27
CA THR A 25 20.68 -6.34 -6.84
C THR A 25 19.34 -6.55 -6.16
N GLY A 26 19.05 -7.80 -5.85
CA GLY A 26 17.97 -8.19 -4.98
C GLY A 26 18.19 -7.52 -3.63
N GLY A 27 17.59 -6.36 -3.43
CA GLY A 27 17.44 -5.82 -2.09
C GLY A 27 16.74 -6.90 -1.27
N ALA A 28 17.42 -7.41 -0.26
CA ALA A 28 16.84 -8.34 0.69
C ALA A 28 15.52 -7.71 1.19
N VAL A 29 14.41 -8.23 0.70
CA VAL A 29 13.09 -7.94 1.24
C VAL A 29 13.13 -8.55 2.63
N SER A 30 13.36 -7.71 3.63
CA SER A 30 13.18 -8.09 5.02
C SER A 30 11.77 -8.66 5.10
N SER A 31 11.67 -9.95 5.40
CA SER A 31 10.39 -10.62 5.64
C SER A 31 9.70 -9.85 6.77
N ALA A 32 8.78 -9.00 6.42
CA ALA A 32 7.97 -8.28 7.39
C ALA A 32 7.18 -9.35 8.15
N LYS A 33 7.49 -9.50 9.43
CA LYS A 33 6.69 -10.26 10.38
C LYS A 33 5.32 -9.59 10.39
N ALA A 34 4.23 -10.36 10.34
CA ALA A 34 2.89 -9.80 10.54
C ALA A 34 2.93 -8.90 11.78
N THR A 35 2.68 -7.62 11.58
CA THR A 35 2.93 -6.63 12.62
C THR A 35 1.67 -6.44 13.40
N THR A 36 1.70 -6.80 14.67
CA THR A 36 0.58 -6.53 15.58
C THR A 36 0.47 -5.03 15.83
N ILE A 37 -0.63 -4.44 15.40
CA ILE A 37 -1.01 -3.07 15.74
C ILE A 37 -1.66 -3.10 17.12
N ASN A 38 -1.07 -2.39 18.08
CA ASN A 38 -1.68 -2.25 19.40
C ASN A 38 -2.84 -1.26 19.35
N ASP A 39 -3.93 -1.58 20.02
CA ASP A 39 -5.07 -0.68 20.10
C ASP A 39 -4.66 0.65 20.73
N THR A 40 -5.16 1.72 20.12
CA THR A 40 -5.05 3.05 20.69
C THR A 40 -6.30 3.32 21.53
N SER A 41 -6.27 2.93 22.82
CA SER A 41 -7.33 3.29 23.74
C SER A 41 -7.39 4.83 23.88
N THR A 42 -8.53 5.40 23.53
CA THR A 42 -8.81 6.80 23.77
C THR A 42 -10.16 6.90 24.46
N SER A 43 -10.23 7.55 25.60
CA SER A 43 -11.48 7.82 26.30
C SER A 43 -12.47 8.66 25.46
N ASN A 44 -12.00 9.28 24.37
CA ASN A 44 -12.73 10.32 23.64
C ASN A 44 -13.35 9.83 22.31
N LEU A 45 -13.17 8.57 21.92
CA LEU A 45 -13.78 8.01 20.72
C LEU A 45 -14.31 6.61 20.98
N SER A 46 -15.63 6.47 20.99
CA SER A 46 -16.31 5.17 20.98
C SER A 46 -16.87 4.91 19.59
N LEU A 47 -16.44 3.80 18.98
CA LEU A 47 -16.95 3.30 17.71
C LEU A 47 -17.73 2.00 17.95
N ASP A 48 -18.95 1.93 17.43
CA ASP A 48 -19.77 0.72 17.43
C ASP A 48 -19.42 -0.11 16.17
N VAL A 49 -18.30 -0.82 16.26
CA VAL A 49 -17.74 -1.63 15.17
C VAL A 49 -16.90 -2.78 15.75
N LYS A 50 -16.74 -3.87 14.99
CA LYS A 50 -15.89 -5.00 15.38
C LYS A 50 -14.40 -4.67 15.29
N GLY A 51 -13.99 -3.95 14.23
CA GLY A 51 -12.61 -3.52 14.03
C GLY A 51 -12.53 -2.18 13.30
N ALA A 52 -11.53 -1.35 13.64
CA ALA A 52 -11.31 -0.09 12.94
C ALA A 52 -9.84 0.35 12.96
N ILE A 53 -9.43 1.10 11.96
CA ILE A 53 -8.12 1.76 11.91
C ILE A 53 -8.20 3.07 11.13
N ALA A 54 -7.39 4.04 11.52
CA ALA A 54 -7.10 5.24 10.74
C ALA A 54 -5.59 5.37 10.56
N ILE A 55 -5.15 5.63 9.35
CA ILE A 55 -3.73 5.78 9.02
C ILE A 55 -3.47 7.03 8.17
N ASP A 56 -2.26 7.55 8.25
CA ASP A 56 -1.72 8.45 7.23
C ASP A 56 -1.44 7.65 5.93
N ALA A 57 -2.01 8.07 4.83
CA ALA A 57 -1.89 7.34 3.56
C ALA A 57 -0.46 7.31 3.01
N LYS A 58 0.35 8.34 3.30
CA LYS A 58 1.71 8.48 2.80
C LYS A 58 2.71 7.65 3.58
N THR A 59 2.68 7.74 4.90
CA THR A 59 3.67 7.14 5.80
C THR A 59 3.22 5.80 6.39
N GLY A 60 1.93 5.53 6.42
CA GLY A 60 1.36 4.38 7.14
C GLY A 60 1.33 4.56 8.65
N GLN A 61 1.54 5.80 9.16
CA GLN A 61 1.41 6.08 10.59
C GLN A 61 0.00 5.78 11.07
N VAL A 62 -0.12 4.96 12.10
CA VAL A 62 -1.40 4.62 12.73
C VAL A 62 -1.82 5.77 13.65
N LEU A 63 -3.02 6.30 13.41
CA LEU A 63 -3.58 7.44 14.14
C LEU A 63 -4.69 7.00 15.11
N TYR A 64 -5.34 5.89 14.79
CA TYR A 64 -6.32 5.21 15.62
C TYR A 64 -6.35 3.72 15.28
N SER A 65 -6.62 2.87 16.27
CA SER A 65 -6.85 1.43 16.07
C SER A 65 -7.75 0.88 17.18
N LYS A 66 -8.67 0.00 16.78
CA LYS A 66 -9.56 -0.79 17.63
C LYS A 66 -9.67 -2.19 17.02
N ASN A 67 -9.23 -3.22 17.72
CA ASN A 67 -9.25 -4.60 17.23
C ASN A 67 -8.68 -4.72 15.80
N ALA A 68 -7.68 -3.90 15.46
CA ALA A 68 -7.25 -3.70 14.08
C ALA A 68 -6.60 -4.94 13.44
N ASN A 69 -6.20 -5.93 14.25
CA ASN A 69 -5.62 -7.20 13.77
C ASN A 69 -6.63 -8.34 13.67
N GLN A 70 -7.87 -8.13 14.11
CA GLN A 70 -8.89 -9.17 14.04
C GLN A 70 -9.25 -9.46 12.59
N SER A 71 -9.08 -10.69 12.13
CA SER A 71 -9.52 -11.15 10.81
C SER A 71 -11.05 -11.22 10.80
N LEU A 72 -11.66 -10.48 9.89
CA LEU A 72 -13.12 -10.34 9.76
C LEU A 72 -13.51 -10.47 8.28
N PRO A 73 -14.73 -10.91 7.97
CA PRO A 73 -15.25 -10.87 6.61
C PRO A 73 -15.18 -9.44 6.07
N ILE A 74 -14.76 -9.29 4.80
CA ILE A 74 -14.58 -7.97 4.16
C ILE A 74 -15.51 -7.73 2.98
N ALA A 75 -16.30 -8.73 2.62
CA ALA A 75 -17.26 -8.67 1.53
C ALA A 75 -16.69 -7.95 0.28
N SER A 76 -17.47 -7.05 -0.32
CA SER A 76 -17.08 -6.31 -1.54
C SER A 76 -15.88 -5.37 -1.41
N MET A 77 -15.31 -5.14 -0.22
CA MET A 77 -14.01 -4.46 -0.12
C MET A 77 -12.89 -5.27 -0.76
N THR A 78 -13.07 -6.58 -0.93
CA THR A 78 -12.23 -7.47 -1.76
C THR A 78 -11.90 -6.88 -3.13
N LYS A 79 -12.85 -6.15 -3.73
CA LYS A 79 -12.67 -5.55 -5.05
C LYS A 79 -11.50 -4.56 -5.13
N LEU A 80 -11.05 -4.00 -4.02
CA LEU A 80 -9.84 -3.16 -4.01
C LEU A 80 -8.58 -3.97 -4.37
N ILE A 81 -8.50 -5.24 -3.96
CA ILE A 81 -7.42 -6.15 -4.32
C ILE A 81 -7.52 -6.53 -5.79
N SER A 82 -8.73 -6.87 -6.25
CA SER A 82 -9.00 -7.23 -7.65
C SER A 82 -8.67 -6.08 -8.59
N ILE A 83 -9.10 -4.88 -8.25
CA ILE A 83 -8.83 -3.66 -9.03
C ILE A 83 -7.33 -3.33 -9.06
N TYR A 84 -6.59 -3.58 -7.98
CA TYR A 84 -5.13 -3.43 -8.01
C TYR A 84 -4.49 -4.31 -9.10
N LEU A 85 -4.89 -5.59 -9.19
CA LEU A 85 -4.39 -6.52 -10.22
C LEU A 85 -4.82 -6.12 -11.63
N VAL A 86 -6.05 -5.63 -11.81
CA VAL A 86 -6.53 -5.11 -13.10
C VAL A 86 -5.69 -3.91 -13.53
N LEU A 87 -5.47 -2.94 -12.65
CA LEU A 87 -4.64 -1.76 -12.93
C LEU A 87 -3.17 -2.16 -13.18
N GLN A 88 -2.68 -3.19 -12.48
CA GLN A 88 -1.35 -3.74 -12.73
C GLN A 88 -1.26 -4.36 -14.13
N ALA A 89 -2.29 -5.08 -14.58
CA ALA A 89 -2.36 -5.66 -15.93
C ALA A 89 -2.38 -4.58 -17.00
N ILE A 90 -3.13 -3.50 -16.79
CA ILE A 90 -3.17 -2.34 -17.68
C ILE A 90 -1.79 -1.66 -17.74
N LYS A 91 -1.19 -1.38 -16.60
CA LYS A 91 0.15 -0.76 -16.52
C LYS A 91 1.24 -1.59 -17.19
N LYS A 92 1.11 -2.92 -17.17
CA LYS A 92 2.03 -3.86 -17.85
C LYS A 92 1.69 -4.08 -19.32
N GLY A 93 0.68 -3.43 -19.87
CA GLY A 93 0.25 -3.59 -21.27
C GLY A 93 -0.46 -4.91 -21.60
N LYS A 94 -0.84 -5.70 -20.57
CA LYS A 94 -1.60 -6.95 -20.75
C LYS A 94 -3.08 -6.69 -21.07
N LEU A 95 -3.62 -5.58 -20.60
CA LEU A 95 -4.95 -5.07 -20.90
C LEU A 95 -4.84 -3.61 -21.32
N SER A 96 -5.86 -3.11 -22.03
CA SER A 96 -6.02 -1.67 -22.27
C SER A 96 -7.43 -1.22 -21.90
N TRP A 97 -7.59 0.05 -21.57
CA TRP A 97 -8.87 0.61 -21.14
C TRP A 97 -10.02 0.41 -22.13
N ASN A 98 -9.72 0.48 -23.43
CA ASN A 98 -10.70 0.36 -24.51
C ASN A 98 -10.80 -1.06 -25.07
N GLN A 99 -9.97 -1.98 -24.57
CA GLN A 99 -10.06 -3.39 -24.95
C GLN A 99 -11.42 -3.94 -24.54
N LYS A 100 -12.10 -4.58 -25.49
CA LYS A 100 -13.36 -5.28 -25.27
C LYS A 100 -13.09 -6.72 -24.82
N VAL A 101 -13.71 -7.12 -23.72
CA VAL A 101 -13.60 -8.47 -23.14
C VAL A 101 -14.95 -9.16 -23.13
N SER A 102 -14.96 -10.48 -23.31
CA SER A 102 -16.17 -11.30 -23.32
C SER A 102 -16.61 -11.65 -21.91
N VAL A 103 -17.91 -11.77 -21.69
CA VAL A 103 -18.52 -12.23 -20.45
C VAL A 103 -18.62 -13.74 -20.47
N ASP A 104 -18.03 -14.42 -19.49
CA ASP A 104 -18.17 -15.86 -19.31
C ASP A 104 -19.51 -16.23 -18.65
N SER A 105 -19.86 -17.53 -18.70
CA SER A 105 -21.16 -17.99 -18.18
C SER A 105 -21.36 -17.76 -16.69
N ALA A 106 -20.32 -17.86 -15.86
CA ALA A 106 -20.45 -17.64 -14.43
C ALA A 106 -20.64 -16.14 -14.11
N SER A 107 -19.81 -15.28 -14.72
CA SER A 107 -19.95 -13.82 -14.61
C SER A 107 -21.30 -13.32 -15.11
N TYR A 108 -21.80 -13.91 -16.23
CA TYR A 108 -23.13 -13.62 -16.72
C TYR A 108 -24.21 -13.99 -15.71
N LYS A 109 -24.23 -15.24 -15.21
CA LYS A 109 -25.23 -15.70 -14.22
C LYS A 109 -25.24 -14.83 -12.98
N VAL A 110 -24.06 -14.54 -12.39
CA VAL A 110 -23.94 -13.66 -11.23
C VAL A 110 -24.46 -12.25 -11.54
N SER A 111 -24.22 -11.72 -12.75
CA SER A 111 -24.68 -10.38 -13.13
C SER A 111 -26.21 -10.26 -13.26
N GLN A 112 -26.95 -11.38 -13.40
CA GLN A 112 -28.41 -11.42 -13.49
C GLN A 112 -29.08 -11.52 -12.11
N ASP A 113 -28.31 -11.81 -11.05
CA ASP A 113 -28.85 -11.90 -9.69
C ASP A 113 -29.12 -10.50 -9.14
N THR A 114 -30.39 -10.17 -8.99
CA THR A 114 -30.87 -8.87 -8.51
C THR A 114 -30.79 -8.71 -6.98
N SER A 115 -30.54 -9.78 -6.25
CA SER A 115 -30.28 -9.72 -4.80
C SER A 115 -28.87 -9.22 -4.50
N LEU A 116 -27.97 -9.26 -5.50
CA LEU A 116 -26.60 -8.85 -5.42
C LEU A 116 -26.37 -7.49 -6.08
N SER A 117 -25.31 -6.78 -5.68
CA SER A 117 -24.89 -5.57 -6.39
C SER A 117 -24.38 -5.92 -7.79
N ASN A 118 -25.12 -5.55 -8.83
CA ASN A 118 -24.79 -5.87 -10.21
C ASN A 118 -25.28 -4.81 -11.21
N VAL A 119 -24.63 -4.75 -12.35
CA VAL A 119 -25.21 -4.27 -13.60
C VAL A 119 -25.49 -5.49 -14.47
N PRO A 120 -26.68 -5.62 -15.14
CA PRO A 120 -26.99 -6.79 -15.95
C PRO A 120 -26.10 -6.82 -17.19
N LEU A 121 -25.23 -7.82 -17.29
CA LEU A 121 -24.39 -8.05 -18.46
C LEU A 121 -25.15 -8.92 -19.46
N LEU A 122 -24.89 -8.75 -20.75
CA LEU A 122 -25.52 -9.55 -21.82
C LEU A 122 -24.62 -10.73 -22.21
N LYS A 123 -25.22 -11.89 -22.40
CA LYS A 123 -24.57 -13.06 -22.99
C LYS A 123 -24.10 -12.72 -24.41
N ASN A 124 -22.88 -13.12 -24.76
CA ASN A 124 -22.29 -12.86 -26.09
C ASN A 124 -22.01 -11.38 -26.42
N HIS A 125 -22.17 -10.47 -25.49
CA HIS A 125 -21.72 -9.07 -25.63
C HIS A 125 -20.31 -8.89 -25.08
N LYS A 126 -19.61 -7.89 -25.60
CA LYS A 126 -18.27 -7.52 -25.12
C LYS A 126 -18.28 -6.11 -24.55
N TYR A 127 -17.73 -5.96 -23.35
CA TYR A 127 -17.62 -4.68 -22.66
C TYR A 127 -16.17 -4.22 -22.63
N THR A 128 -15.94 -2.91 -22.65
CA THR A 128 -14.60 -2.37 -22.44
C THR A 128 -14.14 -2.62 -21.00
N VAL A 129 -12.85 -2.80 -20.81
CA VAL A 129 -12.22 -2.89 -19.48
C VAL A 129 -12.64 -1.69 -18.61
N ARG A 130 -12.72 -0.50 -19.20
CA ARG A 130 -13.16 0.73 -18.52
C ARG A 130 -14.58 0.65 -17.98
N GLN A 131 -15.54 0.18 -18.79
CA GLN A 131 -16.94 0.04 -18.36
C GLN A 131 -17.05 -0.91 -17.15
N LEU A 132 -16.42 -2.08 -17.23
CA LEU A 132 -16.45 -3.08 -16.17
C LEU A 132 -15.71 -2.59 -14.88
N TYR A 133 -14.60 -1.90 -15.06
CA TYR A 133 -13.85 -1.28 -13.97
C TYR A 133 -14.71 -0.24 -13.22
N GLN A 134 -15.38 0.65 -13.94
CA GLN A 134 -16.27 1.65 -13.38
C GLN A 134 -17.46 1.02 -12.65
N ALA A 135 -18.11 0.03 -13.26
CA ALA A 135 -19.22 -0.70 -12.64
C ALA A 135 -18.79 -1.43 -11.35
N SER A 136 -17.58 -2.01 -11.34
CA SER A 136 -17.03 -2.70 -10.17
C SER A 136 -16.77 -1.77 -8.97
N LEU A 137 -16.34 -0.54 -9.22
CA LEU A 137 -16.02 0.42 -8.17
C LEU A 137 -17.23 1.26 -7.72
N ILE A 138 -18.00 1.78 -8.67
CA ILE A 138 -19.14 2.68 -8.40
C ILE A 138 -20.31 1.89 -7.83
N TYR A 139 -20.76 0.87 -8.56
CA TYR A 139 -21.96 0.10 -8.23
C TYR A 139 -21.67 -1.24 -7.57
N SER A 140 -20.40 -1.52 -7.31
CA SER A 140 -19.95 -2.78 -6.71
C SER A 140 -20.28 -4.03 -7.55
N ALA A 141 -20.49 -3.89 -8.86
CA ALA A 141 -20.98 -4.94 -9.74
C ALA A 141 -20.09 -6.21 -9.70
N ASN A 142 -20.68 -7.30 -9.19
CA ASN A 142 -19.96 -8.58 -8.99
C ASN A 142 -19.62 -9.24 -10.33
N GLY A 143 -20.58 -9.36 -11.25
CA GLY A 143 -20.34 -9.91 -12.59
C GLY A 143 -19.27 -9.14 -13.38
N ALA A 144 -19.21 -7.82 -13.19
CA ALA A 144 -18.22 -6.98 -13.86
C ALA A 144 -16.78 -7.27 -13.39
N VAL A 145 -16.53 -7.36 -12.08
CA VAL A 145 -15.20 -7.68 -11.57
C VAL A 145 -14.79 -9.10 -11.88
N MET A 146 -15.73 -10.05 -11.91
CA MET A 146 -15.49 -11.44 -12.34
C MET A 146 -15.05 -11.49 -13.80
N THR A 147 -15.73 -10.75 -14.70
CA THR A 147 -15.34 -10.64 -16.11
C THR A 147 -13.92 -10.05 -16.25
N LEU A 148 -13.57 -9.02 -15.48
CA LEU A 148 -12.23 -8.46 -15.48
C LEU A 148 -11.17 -9.45 -14.98
N ALA A 149 -11.48 -10.23 -13.95
CA ALA A 149 -10.59 -11.25 -13.42
C ALA A 149 -10.25 -12.32 -14.46
N ASN A 150 -11.26 -12.79 -15.20
CA ASN A 150 -11.05 -13.74 -16.30
C ASN A 150 -10.23 -13.13 -17.44
N ALA A 151 -10.44 -11.85 -17.76
CA ALA A 151 -9.65 -11.16 -18.77
C ALA A 151 -8.16 -11.04 -18.39
N VAL A 152 -7.84 -10.92 -17.09
CA VAL A 152 -6.46 -10.82 -16.59
C VAL A 152 -5.78 -12.19 -16.48
N ALA A 153 -6.49 -13.22 -15.97
CA ALA A 153 -5.90 -14.47 -15.51
C ALA A 153 -6.44 -15.73 -16.22
N GLY A 154 -7.43 -15.59 -17.09
CA GLY A 154 -8.06 -16.70 -17.81
C GLY A 154 -9.10 -17.47 -16.97
N SER A 155 -9.07 -17.39 -15.64
CA SER A 155 -10.08 -18.01 -14.77
C SER A 155 -10.17 -17.31 -13.41
N GLN A 156 -11.32 -17.48 -12.72
CA GLN A 156 -11.51 -16.97 -11.36
C GLN A 156 -10.48 -17.56 -10.41
N LYS A 157 -10.25 -18.89 -10.46
CA LYS A 157 -9.26 -19.56 -9.63
C LYS A 157 -7.86 -18.97 -9.81
N ALA A 158 -7.40 -18.85 -11.04
CA ALA A 158 -6.07 -18.31 -11.33
C ALA A 158 -5.93 -16.84 -10.84
N PHE A 159 -7.01 -16.07 -10.90
CA PHE A 159 -7.00 -14.71 -10.40
C PHE A 159 -6.96 -14.67 -8.86
N VAL A 160 -7.73 -15.52 -8.17
CA VAL A 160 -7.67 -15.67 -6.70
C VAL A 160 -6.25 -16.07 -6.25
N ASP A 161 -5.60 -16.98 -6.97
CA ASP A 161 -4.20 -17.34 -6.70
C ASP A 161 -3.26 -16.13 -6.83
N GLN A 162 -3.47 -15.27 -7.84
CA GLN A 162 -2.73 -14.01 -7.97
C GLN A 162 -3.03 -13.04 -6.82
N MET A 163 -4.28 -12.94 -6.35
CA MET A 163 -4.64 -12.11 -5.19
C MET A 163 -3.91 -12.58 -3.93
N ARG A 164 -3.92 -13.90 -3.65
CA ARG A 164 -3.20 -14.50 -2.52
C ARG A 164 -1.69 -14.25 -2.60
N ALA A 165 -1.10 -14.44 -3.78
CA ALA A 165 0.33 -14.16 -4.01
C ALA A 165 0.68 -12.68 -3.82
N LEU A 166 -0.20 -11.77 -4.27
CA LEU A 166 -0.03 -10.34 -4.08
C LEU A 166 -0.03 -9.96 -2.61
N LEU A 167 -1.03 -10.41 -1.85
CA LEU A 167 -1.15 -10.14 -0.41
C LEU A 167 0.06 -10.70 0.36
N LYS A 168 0.46 -11.93 0.06
CA LYS A 168 1.67 -12.55 0.63
C LYS A 168 2.93 -11.71 0.34
N SER A 169 3.04 -11.14 -0.86
CA SER A 169 4.17 -10.28 -1.25
C SER A 169 4.21 -8.97 -0.43
N TRP A 170 3.08 -8.53 0.10
CA TRP A 170 2.97 -7.38 0.99
C TRP A 170 3.15 -7.73 2.47
N GLY A 171 3.38 -9.02 2.79
CA GLY A 171 3.57 -9.50 4.16
C GLY A 171 2.28 -9.95 4.84
N ILE A 172 1.13 -9.91 4.17
CA ILE A 172 -0.14 -10.44 4.66
C ILE A 172 -0.12 -11.96 4.44
N LYS A 173 -0.12 -12.74 5.52
CA LYS A 173 0.10 -14.19 5.47
C LYS A 173 -1.13 -15.02 5.84
N ASP A 174 -2.07 -14.41 6.53
CA ASP A 174 -3.27 -15.00 7.12
C ASP A 174 -4.56 -14.55 6.43
N ALA A 175 -4.45 -13.92 5.27
CA ALA A 175 -5.58 -13.56 4.43
C ALA A 175 -6.34 -14.79 3.93
N GLU A 176 -7.64 -14.82 4.15
CA GLU A 176 -8.55 -15.78 3.53
C GLU A 176 -9.17 -15.14 2.29
N ILE A 177 -8.79 -15.57 1.09
CA ILE A 177 -9.30 -15.04 -0.18
C ILE A 177 -9.79 -16.21 -1.03
N ASN A 178 -11.07 -16.24 -1.33
CA ASN A 178 -11.74 -17.34 -2.03
C ASN A 178 -12.43 -16.90 -3.32
N THR A 179 -12.85 -15.62 -3.39
CA THR A 179 -13.54 -15.06 -4.56
C THR A 179 -12.96 -13.70 -4.94
N VAL A 180 -13.11 -13.33 -6.18
CA VAL A 180 -12.60 -12.05 -6.70
C VAL A 180 -13.50 -10.86 -6.37
N SER A 181 -14.78 -11.14 -6.07
CA SER A 181 -15.81 -10.13 -5.81
C SER A 181 -16.03 -9.86 -4.32
N GLY A 182 -15.68 -10.84 -3.46
CA GLY A 182 -15.99 -10.85 -2.03
C GLY A 182 -17.35 -11.47 -1.68
N LEU A 183 -18.01 -12.11 -2.65
CA LEU A 183 -19.16 -12.98 -2.40
C LEU A 183 -18.70 -14.26 -1.66
N PRO A 184 -19.57 -14.93 -0.88
CA PRO A 184 -19.35 -16.30 -0.46
C PRO A 184 -18.98 -17.22 -1.61
N ASN A 185 -18.16 -18.23 -1.36
CA ASN A 185 -17.62 -19.10 -2.42
C ASN A 185 -18.72 -19.79 -3.25
N GLY A 186 -19.82 -20.19 -2.65
CA GLY A 186 -20.95 -20.84 -3.35
C GLY A 186 -21.72 -19.89 -4.26
N GLU A 187 -21.79 -18.59 -3.95
CA GLU A 187 -22.56 -17.60 -4.71
C GLU A 187 -21.94 -17.24 -6.05
N VAL A 188 -20.67 -17.59 -6.29
CA VAL A 188 -20.06 -17.43 -7.61
C VAL A 188 -20.29 -18.62 -8.55
N GLY A 189 -21.12 -19.59 -8.12
CA GLY A 189 -21.61 -20.72 -8.92
C GLY A 189 -20.47 -21.62 -9.42
N SER A 190 -20.43 -21.87 -10.73
CA SER A 190 -19.38 -22.72 -11.35
C SER A 190 -17.97 -22.14 -11.26
N ALA A 191 -17.82 -20.89 -10.85
CA ALA A 191 -16.53 -20.21 -10.70
C ALA A 191 -15.96 -20.32 -9.27
N LYS A 192 -16.60 -21.08 -8.39
CA LYS A 192 -16.15 -21.26 -7.00
C LYS A 192 -14.74 -21.83 -6.92
N TYR A 193 -14.02 -21.40 -5.90
CA TYR A 193 -12.67 -21.89 -5.64
C TYR A 193 -12.76 -23.33 -5.11
N PRO A 194 -12.09 -24.31 -5.76
CA PRO A 194 -12.24 -25.72 -5.41
C PRO A 194 -11.66 -26.03 -4.03
N GLY A 195 -12.30 -26.97 -3.31
CA GLY A 195 -11.85 -27.42 -2.00
C GLY A 195 -12.12 -26.45 -0.84
N VAL A 196 -12.93 -25.40 -1.09
CA VAL A 196 -13.35 -24.41 -0.10
C VAL A 196 -14.86 -24.52 0.09
N ALA A 197 -15.34 -24.38 1.33
CA ALA A 197 -16.75 -24.43 1.65
C ALA A 197 -17.55 -23.35 0.93
N ASP A 198 -18.80 -23.62 0.57
CA ASP A 198 -19.67 -22.67 -0.14
C ASP A 198 -19.95 -21.41 0.70
N SER A 199 -20.02 -21.54 2.03
CA SER A 199 -20.20 -20.41 2.96
C SER A 199 -18.93 -19.62 3.26
N ALA A 200 -17.76 -20.02 2.72
CA ALA A 200 -16.51 -19.33 2.99
C ALA A 200 -16.46 -17.94 2.35
N GLU A 201 -16.18 -16.94 3.15
CA GLU A 201 -16.01 -15.56 2.74
C GLU A 201 -14.55 -15.13 2.75
N ASN A 202 -14.25 -14.04 2.06
CA ASN A 202 -12.94 -13.42 2.14
C ASN A 202 -12.79 -12.66 3.46
N LYS A 203 -11.63 -12.87 4.14
CA LYS A 203 -11.35 -12.22 5.42
C LYS A 203 -9.99 -11.56 5.43
N LEU A 204 -9.95 -10.37 6.00
CA LEU A 204 -8.78 -9.58 6.33
C LEU A 204 -9.04 -8.79 7.62
N SER A 205 -7.98 -8.35 8.26
CA SER A 205 -8.08 -7.41 9.36
C SER A 205 -8.21 -5.96 8.86
N ALA A 206 -8.62 -5.04 9.74
CA ALA A 206 -8.69 -3.63 9.41
C ALA A 206 -7.30 -3.05 9.05
N ALA A 207 -6.24 -3.50 9.72
CA ALA A 207 -4.86 -3.11 9.42
C ALA A 207 -4.43 -3.58 8.02
N GLU A 208 -4.78 -4.78 7.64
CA GLU A 208 -4.45 -5.34 6.31
C GLU A 208 -5.25 -4.65 5.20
N MET A 209 -6.54 -4.38 5.42
CA MET A 209 -7.33 -3.58 4.47
C MET A 209 -6.78 -2.16 4.32
N ALA A 210 -6.30 -1.52 5.40
CA ALA A 210 -5.63 -0.24 5.32
C ALA A 210 -4.32 -0.32 4.51
N LEU A 211 -3.56 -1.40 4.65
CA LEU A 211 -2.36 -1.65 3.84
C LEU A 211 -2.72 -1.85 2.36
N VAL A 212 -3.77 -2.63 2.05
CA VAL A 212 -4.29 -2.79 0.67
C VAL A 212 -4.64 -1.43 0.07
N ALA A 213 -5.42 -0.61 0.78
CA ALA A 213 -5.80 0.72 0.33
C ALA A 213 -4.59 1.65 0.14
N GLN A 214 -3.63 1.63 1.06
CA GLN A 214 -2.38 2.38 0.95
C GLN A 214 -1.56 1.96 -0.28
N LYS A 215 -1.42 0.66 -0.53
CA LYS A 215 -0.70 0.13 -1.70
C LYS A 215 -1.40 0.52 -2.99
N LEU A 216 -2.74 0.44 -3.03
CA LEU A 216 -3.55 0.84 -4.18
C LEU A 216 -3.37 2.33 -4.50
N LEU A 217 -3.57 3.20 -3.51
CA LEU A 217 -3.46 4.66 -3.69
C LEU A 217 -2.03 5.10 -4.04
N LYS A 218 -1.02 4.40 -3.54
CA LYS A 218 0.38 4.70 -3.86
C LYS A 218 0.75 4.28 -5.28
N ALA A 219 0.25 3.14 -5.77
CA ALA A 219 0.61 2.59 -7.08
C ALA A 219 -0.26 3.13 -8.22
N TYR A 220 -1.53 3.46 -7.91
CA TYR A 220 -2.59 3.81 -8.85
C TYR A 220 -3.52 4.89 -8.27
N PRO A 221 -3.00 6.11 -8.00
CA PRO A 221 -3.80 7.20 -7.41
C PRO A 221 -4.99 7.61 -8.30
N GLU A 222 -4.93 7.30 -9.58
CA GLU A 222 -6.01 7.53 -10.54
C GLU A 222 -7.31 6.77 -10.21
N VAL A 223 -7.27 5.76 -9.35
CA VAL A 223 -8.48 5.05 -8.87
C VAL A 223 -9.48 6.02 -8.25
N LEU A 224 -9.01 7.08 -7.63
CA LEU A 224 -9.84 8.13 -7.03
C LEU A 224 -10.68 8.89 -8.07
N GLN A 225 -10.26 8.93 -9.34
CA GLN A 225 -11.06 9.56 -10.40
C GLN A 225 -12.38 8.82 -10.63
N THR A 226 -12.41 7.50 -10.35
CA THR A 226 -13.60 6.68 -10.46
C THR A 226 -14.35 6.58 -9.12
N THR A 227 -13.66 6.37 -8.00
CA THR A 227 -14.33 6.17 -6.70
C THR A 227 -15.05 7.41 -6.18
N LYS A 228 -14.69 8.61 -6.65
CA LYS A 228 -15.37 9.87 -6.32
C LYS A 228 -16.63 10.17 -7.13
N ILE A 229 -16.94 9.35 -8.16
CA ILE A 229 -18.13 9.55 -8.99
C ILE A 229 -19.36 9.13 -8.19
N ALA A 230 -20.25 10.06 -7.94
CA ALA A 230 -21.48 9.82 -7.15
C ALA A 230 -22.52 9.03 -7.95
N ARG A 231 -22.73 9.37 -9.24
CA ARG A 231 -23.67 8.70 -10.13
C ARG A 231 -23.09 8.59 -11.52
N MET A 232 -23.39 7.48 -12.19
CA MET A 232 -22.96 7.21 -13.55
C MET A 232 -23.90 6.20 -14.21
N LYS A 233 -24.14 6.35 -15.51
CA LYS A 233 -24.93 5.41 -16.28
C LYS A 233 -24.07 4.30 -16.86
N PHE A 234 -24.55 3.07 -16.80
CA PHE A 234 -23.98 1.90 -17.45
C PHE A 234 -24.92 1.41 -18.55
N ASN A 235 -24.46 1.46 -19.78
CA ASN A 235 -25.20 0.91 -20.94
C ASN A 235 -24.69 -0.49 -21.24
N ASN A 236 -25.57 -1.50 -21.15
CA ASN A 236 -25.22 -2.89 -21.45
C ASN A 236 -25.36 -3.27 -22.92
N GLY A 237 -25.77 -2.35 -23.78
CA GLY A 237 -26.02 -2.57 -25.22
C GLY A 237 -27.52 -2.60 -25.56
N THR A 238 -28.40 -2.81 -24.59
CA THR A 238 -29.87 -2.80 -24.78
C THR A 238 -30.60 -1.93 -23.76
N THR A 239 -30.12 -1.87 -22.57
CA THR A 239 -30.69 -1.10 -21.44
C THR A 239 -29.66 -0.27 -20.76
N GLU A 240 -30.09 0.76 -20.04
CA GLU A 240 -29.26 1.64 -19.24
C GLU A 240 -29.57 1.45 -17.76
N THR A 241 -28.52 1.23 -16.95
CA THR A 241 -28.60 1.15 -15.50
C THR A 241 -28.00 2.43 -14.90
N GLU A 242 -28.76 3.14 -14.08
CA GLU A 242 -28.21 4.22 -13.27
C GLU A 242 -27.45 3.65 -12.08
N MET A 243 -26.15 3.87 -12.04
CA MET A 243 -25.28 3.44 -10.96
C MET A 243 -25.14 4.57 -9.94
N GLU A 244 -25.78 4.47 -8.79
CA GLU A 244 -25.48 5.32 -7.64
C GLU A 244 -24.36 4.66 -6.83
N ASN A 245 -23.34 5.44 -6.46
CA ASN A 245 -22.21 4.92 -5.72
C ASN A 245 -22.63 4.52 -4.29
N TRP A 246 -22.26 3.32 -3.90
CA TRP A 246 -22.49 2.82 -2.54
C TRP A 246 -21.73 3.59 -1.45
N ASN A 247 -20.76 4.41 -1.81
CA ASN A 247 -20.14 5.37 -0.88
C ASN A 247 -21.01 6.61 -0.74
N TRP A 248 -22.01 6.54 0.13
CA TRP A 248 -22.94 7.64 0.35
C TRP A 248 -22.33 8.89 1.00
N MET A 249 -21.05 8.84 1.42
CA MET A 249 -20.33 10.02 1.92
C MET A 249 -19.87 10.97 0.80
N LEU A 250 -20.03 10.58 -0.47
CA LEU A 250 -19.70 11.44 -1.60
C LEU A 250 -20.66 12.63 -1.70
N LYS A 251 -20.14 13.76 -2.20
CA LYS A 251 -20.94 14.95 -2.46
C LYS A 251 -22.15 14.63 -3.34
N GLY A 252 -23.34 15.01 -2.91
CA GLY A 252 -24.60 14.78 -3.63
C GLY A 252 -25.28 13.45 -3.32
N LEU A 253 -24.75 12.66 -2.36
CA LEU A 253 -25.38 11.43 -1.87
C LEU A 253 -25.88 11.57 -0.42
N ALA A 254 -26.62 10.56 0.05
CA ALA A 254 -27.45 10.63 1.28
C ALA A 254 -26.68 10.93 2.58
N LYS A 255 -25.38 10.63 2.64
CA LYS A 255 -24.51 10.88 3.80
C LYS A 255 -23.30 11.73 3.45
N ALA A 256 -23.45 12.60 2.45
CA ALA A 256 -22.41 13.54 2.07
C ALA A 256 -21.79 14.22 3.29
N TYR A 257 -20.47 14.16 3.40
CA TYR A 257 -19.75 14.72 4.53
C TYR A 257 -19.02 16.00 4.10
N THR A 258 -19.68 17.12 4.31
CA THR A 258 -19.22 18.43 3.78
C THR A 258 -17.97 18.96 4.48
N GLU A 259 -17.76 18.59 5.76
CA GLU A 259 -16.57 19.03 6.52
C GLU A 259 -15.27 18.37 6.04
N LEU A 260 -15.37 17.15 5.54
CA LEU A 260 -14.25 16.36 5.04
C LEU A 260 -14.59 15.79 3.66
N PRO A 261 -13.93 16.23 2.58
CA PRO A 261 -14.26 15.83 1.22
C PRO A 261 -13.80 14.37 0.94
N VAL A 262 -14.63 13.41 1.30
CA VAL A 262 -14.42 11.98 1.02
C VAL A 262 -14.46 11.75 -0.48
N ASP A 263 -13.47 11.00 -1.02
CA ASP A 263 -13.33 10.75 -2.46
C ASP A 263 -13.13 9.26 -2.80
N GLY A 264 -13.29 8.36 -1.83
CA GLY A 264 -13.20 6.91 -2.00
C GLY A 264 -13.37 6.20 -0.66
N LEU A 265 -13.22 4.86 -0.62
CA LEU A 265 -12.85 3.95 -1.70
C LEU A 265 -13.95 2.94 -1.97
N LYS A 266 -14.30 2.07 -0.98
CA LYS A 266 -15.20 0.94 -1.21
C LYS A 266 -15.93 0.48 0.03
N THR A 267 -17.22 0.18 -0.13
CA THR A 267 -18.07 -0.47 0.88
C THR A 267 -18.03 -1.98 0.76
N GLY A 268 -18.29 -2.69 1.85
CA GLY A 268 -18.54 -4.12 1.91
C GLY A 268 -19.82 -4.39 2.72
N THR A 269 -20.60 -5.39 2.33
CA THR A 269 -21.78 -5.83 3.07
C THR A 269 -22.01 -7.31 2.81
N SER A 270 -22.18 -8.06 3.90
CA SER A 270 -22.74 -9.41 3.92
C SER A 270 -23.35 -9.65 5.31
N ASP A 271 -24.12 -10.72 5.48
CA ASP A 271 -24.73 -11.05 6.76
C ASP A 271 -23.69 -11.24 7.86
N SER A 272 -22.56 -11.86 7.55
CA SER A 272 -21.47 -12.11 8.49
C SER A 272 -20.57 -10.89 8.71
N ALA A 273 -20.31 -10.10 7.66
CA ALA A 273 -19.51 -8.90 7.73
C ALA A 273 -20.24 -7.77 8.49
N GLY A 274 -21.55 -7.67 8.31
CA GLY A 274 -22.28 -6.46 8.65
C GLY A 274 -22.02 -5.36 7.64
N ALA A 275 -21.78 -4.15 8.09
CA ALA A 275 -21.52 -3.01 7.23
C ALA A 275 -20.08 -2.51 7.36
N ASP A 276 -19.31 -2.68 6.28
CA ASP A 276 -17.90 -2.33 6.20
C ASP A 276 -17.65 -1.12 5.29
N PHE A 277 -16.60 -0.38 5.56
CA PHE A 277 -16.15 0.70 4.68
C PHE A 277 -14.65 0.97 4.79
N THR A 278 -13.97 0.94 3.66
CA THR A 278 -12.66 1.56 3.49
C THR A 278 -12.85 2.94 2.91
N GLY A 279 -12.67 3.96 3.73
CA GLY A 279 -12.84 5.37 3.37
C GLY A 279 -11.50 6.09 3.20
N THR A 280 -11.47 7.16 2.41
CA THR A 280 -10.32 8.05 2.32
C THR A 280 -10.77 9.48 2.10
N VAL A 281 -9.99 10.41 2.65
CA VAL A 281 -10.22 11.85 2.55
C VAL A 281 -8.89 12.57 2.43
N HIS A 282 -8.87 13.61 1.60
CA HIS A 282 -7.73 14.50 1.45
C HIS A 282 -8.12 15.91 1.87
N LYS A 283 -7.50 16.41 2.94
CA LYS A 283 -7.73 17.76 3.48
C LYS A 283 -6.39 18.41 3.82
N ASP A 284 -6.24 19.69 3.53
CA ASP A 284 -5.05 20.51 3.85
C ASP A 284 -3.72 19.89 3.36
N GLY A 285 -3.74 19.28 2.18
CA GLY A 285 -2.57 18.63 1.59
C GLY A 285 -2.26 17.23 2.14
N HIS A 286 -3.10 16.68 3.03
CA HIS A 286 -2.85 15.41 3.70
C HIS A 286 -4.00 14.43 3.50
N ARG A 287 -3.66 13.18 3.21
CA ARG A 287 -4.62 12.11 3.01
C ARG A 287 -4.57 11.11 4.15
N ILE A 288 -5.73 10.78 4.69
CA ILE A 288 -5.88 9.63 5.58
C ILE A 288 -6.69 8.53 4.92
N ILE A 289 -6.47 7.31 5.38
CA ILE A 289 -7.28 6.13 5.06
C ILE A 289 -7.91 5.66 6.36
N THR A 290 -9.19 5.36 6.32
CA THR A 290 -9.93 4.76 7.43
C THR A 290 -10.54 3.43 7.00
N VAL A 291 -10.52 2.45 7.88
CA VAL A 291 -11.22 1.18 7.69
C VAL A 291 -12.12 0.96 8.88
N VAL A 292 -13.37 0.63 8.60
CA VAL A 292 -14.40 0.25 9.57
C VAL A 292 -14.91 -1.12 9.16
N LEU A 293 -14.85 -2.09 10.07
CA LEU A 293 -15.32 -3.45 9.88
C LEU A 293 -16.39 -3.80 10.92
N GLY A 294 -17.46 -4.45 10.47
CA GLY A 294 -18.51 -4.95 11.34
C GLY A 294 -19.31 -3.87 12.04
N ALA A 295 -19.60 -2.76 11.36
CA ALA A 295 -20.64 -1.84 11.82
C ALA A 295 -22.01 -2.50 11.68
N GLN A 296 -23.01 -1.99 12.41
CA GLN A 296 -24.37 -2.48 12.33
C GLN A 296 -24.90 -2.41 10.89
N HIS A 297 -25.68 -3.43 10.50
CA HIS A 297 -26.39 -3.47 9.24
C HIS A 297 -27.81 -4.03 9.48
N LYS A 298 -28.77 -3.12 9.65
CA LYS A 298 -30.16 -3.49 9.89
C LYS A 298 -30.93 -3.78 8.59
N ASN A 299 -30.63 -2.99 7.56
CA ASN A 299 -31.24 -3.05 6.23
C ASN A 299 -30.33 -2.32 5.23
N GLN A 300 -30.77 -2.26 3.97
CA GLN A 300 -29.99 -1.61 2.89
C GLN A 300 -29.80 -0.08 3.11
N GLU A 301 -30.68 0.56 3.87
CA GLU A 301 -30.62 2.00 4.18
C GLU A 301 -29.78 2.31 5.42
N ASP A 302 -29.25 1.29 6.10
CA ASP A 302 -28.45 1.49 7.32
C ASP A 302 -27.16 2.25 7.02
N THR A 303 -27.00 3.38 7.70
CA THR A 303 -25.90 4.31 7.50
C THR A 303 -24.79 4.18 8.54
N SER A 304 -24.86 3.18 9.42
CA SER A 304 -23.97 3.02 10.58
C SER A 304 -22.49 3.08 10.18
N ARG A 305 -22.08 2.37 9.12
CA ARG A 305 -20.70 2.40 8.60
C ARG A 305 -20.20 3.83 8.33
N PHE A 306 -21.05 4.67 7.77
CA PHE A 306 -20.69 6.05 7.42
C PHE A 306 -20.63 6.94 8.67
N VAL A 307 -21.56 6.76 9.60
CA VAL A 307 -21.54 7.46 10.90
C VAL A 307 -20.26 7.14 11.68
N GLN A 308 -19.88 5.86 11.75
CA GLN A 308 -18.65 5.45 12.44
C GLN A 308 -17.40 5.98 11.71
N THR A 309 -17.42 5.99 10.38
CA THR A 309 -16.31 6.54 9.58
C THR A 309 -16.18 8.05 9.75
N GLN A 310 -17.29 8.80 9.77
CA GLN A 310 -17.28 10.24 10.05
C GLN A 310 -16.68 10.54 11.41
N LYS A 311 -17.11 9.82 12.46
CA LYS A 311 -16.51 9.94 13.81
C LYS A 311 -15.01 9.70 13.78
N LEU A 312 -14.56 8.65 13.10
CA LEU A 312 -13.15 8.28 13.02
C LEU A 312 -12.32 9.33 12.25
N MET A 313 -12.82 9.80 11.11
CA MET A 313 -12.14 10.85 10.32
C MET A 313 -12.06 12.16 11.09
N SER A 314 -13.17 12.61 11.71
CA SER A 314 -13.21 13.81 12.55
C SER A 314 -12.28 13.70 13.73
N TYR A 315 -12.23 12.53 14.39
CA TYR A 315 -11.28 12.28 15.48
C TYR A 315 -9.84 12.57 15.07
N VAL A 316 -9.41 12.09 13.90
CA VAL A 316 -8.04 12.32 13.42
C VAL A 316 -7.78 13.82 13.25
N TYR A 317 -8.59 14.53 12.47
CA TYR A 317 -8.34 15.94 12.18
C TYR A 317 -8.55 16.85 13.41
N ASN A 318 -9.34 16.43 14.38
CA ASN A 318 -9.55 17.19 15.63
C ASN A 318 -8.46 16.96 16.68
N ASN A 319 -7.80 15.80 16.67
CA ASN A 319 -6.84 15.43 17.73
C ASN A 319 -5.39 15.42 17.29
N PHE A 320 -5.11 15.55 16.00
CA PHE A 320 -3.75 15.56 15.49
C PHE A 320 -3.47 16.82 14.67
N THR A 321 -2.20 17.18 14.62
CA THR A 321 -1.65 18.22 13.74
C THR A 321 -0.56 17.62 12.87
N TYR A 322 -0.53 18.03 11.63
CA TYR A 322 0.46 17.57 10.67
C TYR A 322 1.71 18.44 10.77
N THR A 323 2.86 17.82 10.97
CA THR A 323 4.12 18.52 11.21
C THR A 323 5.16 18.12 10.18
N LYS A 324 5.74 19.11 9.50
CA LYS A 324 6.81 18.90 8.54
C LYS A 324 8.16 18.86 9.24
N ILE A 325 8.94 17.82 9.00
CA ILE A 325 10.34 17.68 9.38
C ILE A 325 11.18 18.10 8.17
N LYS A 326 11.99 19.15 8.32
CA LYS A 326 12.79 19.69 7.22
C LYS A 326 13.95 18.76 6.86
N ALA A 327 14.41 18.81 5.61
CA ALA A 327 15.71 18.28 5.21
C ALA A 327 16.85 19.05 5.90
N ASN A 328 18.01 18.45 6.00
CA ASN A 328 19.21 19.03 6.63
C ASN A 328 19.02 19.40 8.12
N GLN A 329 18.05 18.79 8.81
CA GLN A 329 17.83 18.99 10.25
C GLN A 329 18.75 18.08 11.04
N SER A 330 19.46 18.68 12.02
CA SER A 330 20.31 17.97 12.98
C SER A 330 19.55 17.74 14.28
N TYR A 331 19.87 16.63 14.98
CA TYR A 331 19.30 16.30 16.28
C TYR A 331 20.42 16.09 17.31
N LYS A 332 20.33 16.80 18.43
CA LYS A 332 21.30 16.68 19.53
C LYS A 332 21.40 15.21 19.99
N GLY A 333 22.62 14.71 20.14
CA GLY A 333 22.88 13.32 20.56
C GLY A 333 22.70 12.25 19.45
N ALA A 334 22.22 12.67 18.24
CA ALA A 334 22.03 11.77 17.09
C ALA A 334 22.53 12.42 15.78
N ASN A 335 23.64 13.15 15.84
CA ASN A 335 24.11 14.03 14.78
C ASN A 335 25.49 13.64 14.20
N SER A 336 26.08 12.51 14.62
CA SER A 336 27.35 12.05 14.09
C SER A 336 27.54 10.54 14.24
N LEU A 337 28.35 9.96 13.35
CA LEU A 337 28.78 8.56 13.36
C LEU A 337 30.31 8.49 13.31
N PRO A 338 30.94 7.50 13.95
CA PRO A 338 32.40 7.30 13.87
C PRO A 338 32.82 6.94 12.46
N VAL A 339 34.03 7.38 12.08
CA VAL A 339 34.63 7.09 10.77
C VAL A 339 35.92 6.31 10.93
N TYR A 340 36.02 5.20 10.20
CA TYR A 340 37.22 4.37 10.15
C TYR A 340 38.16 4.87 9.05
N HIS A 341 39.42 5.11 9.40
CA HIS A 341 40.50 5.59 8.54
C HIS A 341 40.20 6.91 7.78
N GLY A 342 39.29 7.75 8.29
CA GLY A 342 39.01 9.07 7.71
C GLY A 342 39.98 10.15 8.22
N LYS A 343 40.19 11.23 7.43
CA LYS A 343 40.84 12.45 7.95
C LYS A 343 40.09 13.00 9.17
N GLN A 344 38.78 13.06 9.11
CA GLN A 344 37.90 13.33 10.26
C GLN A 344 37.47 12.01 10.90
N LEU A 345 37.42 11.99 12.24
CA LEU A 345 37.04 10.81 13.02
C LEU A 345 35.51 10.60 13.12
N THR A 346 34.74 11.61 12.77
CA THR A 346 33.28 11.55 12.80
C THR A 346 32.69 12.14 11.52
N ALA A 347 31.57 11.55 11.06
CA ALA A 347 30.74 12.06 9.99
C ALA A 347 29.48 12.72 10.59
N LYS A 348 29.33 14.02 10.39
CA LYS A 348 28.12 14.74 10.82
C LYS A 348 26.94 14.28 9.98
N ALA A 349 25.79 14.01 10.64
CA ALA A 349 24.58 13.49 10.06
C ALA A 349 23.39 14.44 10.22
N VAL A 350 22.62 14.56 9.17
CA VAL A 350 21.36 15.31 9.15
C VAL A 350 20.28 14.51 8.39
N THR A 351 19.01 14.95 8.48
CA THR A 351 17.92 14.39 7.67
C THR A 351 18.19 14.62 6.18
N GLY A 352 18.14 13.55 5.38
CA GLY A 352 18.46 13.60 3.95
C GLY A 352 17.33 14.15 3.07
N GLN A 353 16.12 14.21 3.60
CA GLN A 353 14.94 14.72 2.88
C GLN A 353 13.90 15.26 3.87
N SER A 354 13.02 16.12 3.39
CA SER A 354 11.83 16.50 4.16
C SER A 354 10.91 15.30 4.30
N THR A 355 10.31 15.16 5.48
CA THR A 355 9.28 14.16 5.76
C THR A 355 8.21 14.78 6.66
N GLU A 356 7.21 14.01 7.01
CA GLU A 356 6.04 14.51 7.68
C GLU A 356 5.60 13.51 8.75
N ILE A 357 4.96 14.02 9.80
CA ILE A 357 4.46 13.22 10.93
C ILE A 357 3.20 13.85 11.50
N TRP A 358 2.24 13.02 11.89
CA TRP A 358 1.11 13.46 12.68
C TRP A 358 1.44 13.44 14.16
N LEU A 359 1.31 14.56 14.81
CA LEU A 359 1.49 14.74 16.24
C LEU A 359 0.14 15.00 16.92
N LYS A 360 -0.07 14.42 18.10
CA LYS A 360 -1.23 14.80 18.93
C LYS A 360 -1.22 16.32 19.17
N ARG A 361 -2.41 16.93 19.18
CA ARG A 361 -2.53 18.36 19.51
C ARG A 361 -1.82 18.69 20.83
N GLY A 362 -1.14 19.82 20.87
CA GLY A 362 -0.28 20.23 21.98
C GLY A 362 1.17 19.72 21.89
N LEU A 363 1.48 18.79 20.97
CA LEU A 363 2.85 18.38 20.67
C LEU A 363 3.37 19.12 19.43
N SER A 364 4.69 19.29 19.36
CA SER A 364 5.40 19.96 18.28
C SER A 364 6.70 19.24 17.90
N SER A 365 7.43 19.77 16.94
CA SER A 365 8.78 19.28 16.60
C SER A 365 9.76 19.26 17.79
N ASN A 366 9.53 20.05 18.82
CA ASN A 366 10.36 20.06 20.07
C ASN A 366 10.21 18.78 20.89
N ASN A 367 9.13 18.04 20.68
CA ASN A 367 8.90 16.74 21.33
C ASN A 367 9.61 15.58 20.61
N LEU A 368 10.23 15.82 19.45
CA LEU A 368 10.94 14.79 18.70
C LEU A 368 12.24 14.41 19.41
N LYS A 369 12.46 13.10 19.50
CA LYS A 369 13.72 12.49 19.92
C LYS A 369 14.26 11.68 18.77
N ALA A 370 15.57 11.70 18.55
CA ALA A 370 16.22 10.98 17.46
C ALA A 370 17.23 9.97 18.01
N LYS A 371 17.28 8.81 17.34
CA LYS A 371 18.36 7.83 17.47
C LYS A 371 18.96 7.59 16.09
N LEU A 372 20.26 7.84 15.96
CA LEU A 372 20.98 7.61 14.71
C LEU A 372 21.53 6.17 14.68
N THR A 373 21.16 5.43 13.64
CA THR A 373 21.66 4.08 13.37
C THR A 373 22.49 4.12 12.08
N GLY A 374 23.75 3.73 12.15
CA GLY A 374 24.65 3.71 11.00
C GLY A 374 24.29 2.61 9.99
N ASN A 375 24.57 2.85 8.72
CA ASN A 375 24.41 1.85 7.67
C ASN A 375 25.54 0.82 7.76
N LYS A 376 25.25 -0.36 8.29
CA LYS A 376 26.23 -1.44 8.53
C LYS A 376 27.00 -1.84 7.26
N LYS A 377 26.42 -1.69 6.06
CA LYS A 377 27.09 -1.98 4.79
C LYS A 377 28.26 -1.05 4.47
N LEU A 378 28.30 0.12 5.14
CA LEU A 378 29.35 1.12 5.00
C LEU A 378 30.38 1.04 6.15
N TYR A 379 30.18 0.14 7.12
CA TYR A 379 31.08 0.00 8.27
C TYR A 379 32.26 -0.88 7.94
N GLN A 380 33.41 -0.46 8.46
CA GLN A 380 34.61 -1.28 8.57
C GLN A 380 35.05 -1.15 10.03
N LYS A 381 35.21 -2.27 10.74
CA LYS A 381 35.40 -2.29 12.19
C LYS A 381 34.30 -1.44 12.91
N ASN A 382 34.69 -0.46 13.69
CA ASN A 382 33.80 0.32 14.54
C ASN A 382 33.30 1.63 13.90
N GLY A 383 33.51 1.87 12.60
CA GLY A 383 33.13 3.13 11.97
C GLY A 383 32.83 3.00 10.47
N LEU A 384 32.25 4.05 9.90
CA LEU A 384 32.02 4.18 8.47
C LEU A 384 33.37 4.20 7.73
N ALA A 385 33.55 3.36 6.73
CA ALA A 385 34.78 3.33 5.95
C ALA A 385 34.95 4.61 5.10
N ALA A 386 36.07 5.30 5.27
CA ALA A 386 36.42 6.42 4.40
C ALA A 386 36.97 5.91 3.05
N PRO A 387 36.72 6.66 1.91
CA PRO A 387 36.15 8.00 1.84
C PRO A 387 34.60 8.00 1.89
N ILE A 388 34.04 9.10 2.41
CA ILE A 388 32.59 9.34 2.47
C ILE A 388 32.28 10.62 1.70
N ALA A 389 31.43 10.58 0.71
CA ALA A 389 31.01 11.75 -0.03
C ALA A 389 29.95 12.57 0.76
N LYS A 390 29.93 13.89 0.59
CA LYS A 390 28.83 14.76 1.03
C LYS A 390 27.52 14.24 0.44
N ASN A 391 26.42 14.34 1.22
CA ASN A 391 25.09 13.85 0.88
C ASN A 391 24.97 12.32 0.73
N LYS A 392 26.01 11.55 0.97
CA LYS A 392 25.94 10.08 1.05
C LYS A 392 25.04 9.68 2.21
N GLN A 393 24.10 8.76 1.96
CA GLN A 393 23.33 8.16 3.06
C GLN A 393 24.28 7.31 3.92
N ILE A 394 24.46 7.71 5.15
CA ILE A 394 25.38 7.07 6.12
C ILE A 394 24.63 6.28 7.19
N GLY A 395 23.30 6.44 7.28
CA GLY A 395 22.49 5.78 8.30
C GLY A 395 21.01 6.11 8.18
N THR A 396 20.32 5.87 9.29
CA THR A 396 18.89 6.16 9.47
C THR A 396 18.70 6.89 10.81
N LEU A 397 18.00 7.99 10.79
CA LEU A 397 17.45 8.66 11.99
C LEU A 397 16.09 8.03 12.31
N ASN A 398 15.98 7.42 13.47
CA ASN A 398 14.74 6.88 14.01
C ASN A 398 14.16 7.93 14.96
N LEU A 399 13.08 8.57 14.53
CA LEU A 399 12.44 9.65 15.29
C LEU A 399 11.27 9.11 16.10
N THR A 400 11.27 9.37 17.40
CA THR A 400 10.17 9.10 18.34
C THR A 400 9.63 10.41 18.88
N VAL A 401 8.49 10.38 19.56
CA VAL A 401 7.84 11.58 20.11
C VAL A 401 7.64 11.42 21.61
N LYS A 402 8.17 12.35 22.40
CA LYS A 402 7.87 12.40 23.82
C LYS A 402 6.38 12.75 24.02
N GLY A 403 5.64 11.89 24.73
CA GLY A 403 4.19 12.07 24.95
C GLY A 403 3.28 11.42 23.90
N GLN A 404 3.85 10.79 22.87
CA GLN A 404 3.07 10.04 21.87
C GLN A 404 3.80 8.75 21.46
N LYS A 405 3.15 7.61 21.63
CA LYS A 405 3.63 6.33 21.08
C LYS A 405 3.30 6.28 19.59
N LEU A 406 4.33 6.10 18.78
CA LEU A 406 4.16 5.94 17.33
C LEU A 406 3.97 4.46 16.98
N GLN A 407 3.13 4.23 15.97
CA GLN A 407 2.97 2.94 15.31
C GLN A 407 2.81 3.15 13.81
N TYR A 408 3.32 2.22 13.01
CA TYR A 408 3.19 2.22 11.54
C TYR A 408 2.74 0.85 11.08
N LEU A 409 2.11 0.79 9.89
CA LEU A 409 1.64 -0.47 9.31
C LEU A 409 2.77 -1.49 9.06
N ASP A 410 4.01 -1.04 8.90
CA ASP A 410 5.19 -1.90 8.75
C ASP A 410 5.78 -2.39 10.09
N GLY A 411 5.13 -2.06 11.21
CA GLY A 411 5.53 -2.45 12.54
C GLY A 411 6.57 -1.57 13.20
N SER A 412 7.04 -0.56 12.52
CA SER A 412 7.98 0.37 13.17
C SER A 412 7.29 1.19 14.25
N ALA A 413 8.02 1.46 15.34
CA ALA A 413 7.61 2.32 16.46
C ALA A 413 8.25 3.71 16.37
N SER A 414 8.84 4.05 15.24
CA SER A 414 9.52 5.32 14.99
C SER A 414 9.42 5.71 13.52
N LEU A 415 9.41 7.02 13.26
CA LEU A 415 9.54 7.52 11.90
C LEU A 415 10.99 7.37 11.45
N GLN A 416 11.21 6.61 10.38
CA GLN A 416 12.53 6.37 9.82
C GLN A 416 12.86 7.39 8.74
N VAL A 417 13.94 8.15 8.91
CA VAL A 417 14.41 9.17 7.97
C VAL A 417 15.84 8.86 7.55
N LYS A 418 16.15 8.95 6.26
CA LYS A 418 17.53 8.81 5.77
C LYS A 418 18.44 9.84 6.46
N ALA A 419 19.56 9.37 7.01
CA ALA A 419 20.61 10.21 7.53
C ALA A 419 21.73 10.35 6.51
N ILE A 420 22.09 11.57 6.12
CA ILE A 420 23.13 11.87 5.14
C ILE A 420 24.32 12.59 5.77
N SER A 421 25.51 12.41 5.20
CA SER A 421 26.69 13.16 5.61
C SER A 421 26.61 14.62 5.14
N THR A 422 26.93 15.56 6.02
CA THR A 422 26.98 17.00 5.67
C THR A 422 28.26 17.40 4.94
N GLN A 423 29.28 16.52 4.94
CA GLN A 423 30.61 16.82 4.42
C GLN A 423 31.26 15.64 3.72
N THR A 424 32.22 15.93 2.83
CA THR A 424 33.10 14.91 2.27
C THR A 424 34.22 14.60 3.26
N ILE A 425 34.42 13.31 3.56
CA ILE A 425 35.51 12.83 4.44
C ILE A 425 36.46 12.02 3.59
N GLN A 426 37.68 12.51 3.43
CA GLN A 426 38.73 11.79 2.73
C GLN A 426 39.37 10.71 3.62
N LYS A 427 39.98 9.70 3.00
CA LYS A 427 40.83 8.74 3.71
C LYS A 427 42.07 9.42 4.27
N ALA A 428 42.45 9.09 5.49
CA ALA A 428 43.70 9.55 6.08
C ALA A 428 44.90 8.85 5.42
N ASN A 429 46.06 9.51 5.42
CA ASN A 429 47.30 8.88 4.95
C ASN A 429 47.77 7.78 5.94
N VAL A 430 48.64 6.91 5.48
CA VAL A 430 49.14 5.77 6.26
C VAL A 430 49.78 6.20 7.58
N PHE A 431 50.58 7.28 7.60
CA PHE A 431 51.25 7.75 8.78
C PHE A 431 50.26 8.20 9.87
N VAL A 432 49.22 8.92 9.51
CA VAL A 432 48.15 9.31 10.44
C VAL A 432 47.39 8.08 10.96
N ILE A 433 47.16 7.09 10.13
CA ILE A 433 46.49 5.84 10.57
C ILE A 433 47.35 5.08 11.55
N MET A 434 48.66 4.93 11.28
CA MET A 434 49.62 4.27 12.17
C MET A 434 49.78 5.01 13.50
N GLY A 435 49.94 6.32 13.46
CA GLY A 435 50.05 7.12 14.70
C GLY A 435 48.80 7.02 15.60
N ARG A 436 47.60 6.98 15.00
CA ARG A 436 46.36 6.75 15.76
C ARG A 436 46.27 5.33 16.33
N SER A 437 46.74 4.31 15.59
CA SER A 437 46.78 2.93 16.08
C SER A 437 47.70 2.75 17.26
N ILE A 438 48.88 3.36 17.23
CA ILE A 438 49.83 3.38 18.33
C ILE A 438 49.25 4.08 19.56
N LYS A 439 48.66 5.28 19.38
CA LYS A 439 48.01 5.99 20.46
C LYS A 439 46.91 5.18 21.13
N ASN A 440 46.01 4.56 20.34
CA ASN A 440 44.93 3.71 20.85
C ASN A 440 45.46 2.47 21.61
N PHE A 441 46.57 1.89 21.15
CA PHE A 441 47.20 0.78 21.84
C PHE A 441 47.62 1.17 23.25
N PHE A 442 48.33 2.29 23.41
CA PHE A 442 48.75 2.78 24.73
C PHE A 442 47.59 3.24 25.62
N THR A 443 46.55 3.88 25.04
CA THR A 443 45.35 4.30 25.83
C THR A 443 44.52 3.12 26.34
N ASN A 444 44.58 1.95 25.71
CA ASN A 444 43.89 0.74 26.16
C ASN A 444 44.75 -0.15 27.06
N LEU A 445 46.01 0.20 27.28
CA LEU A 445 46.94 -0.54 28.11
C LEU A 445 46.99 0.03 29.54
N PHE A 446 46.61 1.27 29.68
CA PHE A 446 46.52 2.05 30.92
C PHE A 446 45.09 2.62 31.09
#